data_dc01fcaebd6448c9b3b4d01747d779f8
#
_entry.id   dc01fcaebd6448c9b3b4d01747d779f8
#
_cell.length_a   1.000
_cell.length_b   1.000
_cell.length_c   1.000
_cell.angle_alpha   90.00
_cell.angle_beta   90.00
_cell.angle_gamma   90.00
#
_symmetry.space_group_name_H-M   'P 1'
#
loop_
_entity.id
_entity.type
_entity.pdbx_description
1 polymer ?
#
loop_
_entity_poly.entity_id
_entity_poly.type
_entity_poly.pdbx_seq_one_letter_code
_entity_poly.pdbx_strand_id
1 'polypeptide(L)'
;EALVAEKGDNPNDYSPEELEKLALYTGSGGRAREGAEGRGLLDEYYTPPEVVKLVWQEVAKLVDLNKSDLTVLEPAVGTGRFFYYAPDIVKELGNLEGFEINKTSATIAGILTPSAGIENTNFENLFVDKNGKAKRKLPEYDIVIGNPPYGEHRGMYLGLGEEPKIKKYEEYFLKRGLDLTKEGGVTAMVVPSSFLRSGTDNTKLRISGSAKLIVAYRLPNKIFGITDIGTDIVIFKKGDGSSAEEISNDS
;
A
#
# COMPACT_ATOMS: atom_id res chain seq x y z
N GLU A 1 14.67 -15.34 6.34
CA GLU A 1 15.85 -14.68 6.93
C GLU A 1 17.11 -15.49 6.69
N ALA A 2 17.16 -16.79 7.11
CA ALA A 2 18.35 -17.64 6.92
C ALA A 2 18.82 -17.69 5.46
N LEU A 3 17.91 -17.85 4.51
CA LEU A 3 18.22 -17.90 3.07
C LEU A 3 18.86 -16.59 2.57
N VAL A 4 18.37 -15.43 3.02
CA VAL A 4 18.94 -14.12 2.67
C VAL A 4 20.31 -13.92 3.34
N ALA A 5 20.45 -14.38 4.59
CA ALA A 5 21.74 -14.32 5.28
C ALA A 5 22.82 -15.20 4.62
N GLU A 6 22.43 -16.31 4.00
CA GLU A 6 23.34 -17.23 3.30
C GLU A 6 23.71 -16.72 1.90
N LYS A 7 22.74 -16.23 1.11
CA LYS A 7 22.90 -15.90 -0.31
C LYS A 7 23.10 -14.41 -0.60
N GLY A 8 22.80 -13.53 0.36
CA GLY A 8 22.88 -12.09 0.16
C GLY A 8 21.65 -11.53 -0.58
N ASP A 9 21.85 -10.39 -1.23
CA ASP A 9 20.77 -9.60 -1.85
C ASP A 9 20.76 -9.64 -3.40
N ASN A 10 21.64 -10.43 -4.01
CA ASN A 10 21.67 -10.57 -5.47
C ASN A 10 20.56 -11.52 -5.94
N PRO A 11 19.56 -11.04 -6.71
CA PRO A 11 18.42 -11.86 -7.14
C PRO A 11 18.80 -13.05 -8.01
N ASN A 12 19.94 -12.99 -8.72
CA ASN A 12 20.40 -14.07 -9.59
C ASN A 12 20.92 -15.31 -8.82
N ASP A 13 21.15 -15.19 -7.52
CA ASP A 13 21.63 -16.29 -6.67
C ASP A 13 20.47 -17.17 -6.15
N TYR A 14 19.23 -16.81 -6.50
CA TYR A 14 18.01 -17.52 -6.04
C TYR A 14 17.37 -18.33 -7.16
N SER A 15 16.97 -19.57 -6.84
CA SER A 15 16.12 -20.35 -7.73
C SER A 15 14.68 -19.82 -7.73
N PRO A 16 13.87 -20.16 -8.75
CA PRO A 16 12.45 -19.79 -8.77
C PRO A 16 11.68 -20.26 -7.53
N GLU A 17 11.98 -21.45 -7.00
CA GLU A 17 11.36 -22.00 -5.80
C GLU A 17 11.76 -21.22 -4.54
N GLU A 18 12.99 -20.72 -4.50
CA GLU A 18 13.48 -19.89 -3.40
C GLU A 18 12.86 -18.48 -3.44
N LEU A 19 12.70 -17.91 -4.63
CA LEU A 19 11.98 -16.63 -4.80
C LEU A 19 10.53 -16.76 -4.34
N GLU A 20 9.84 -17.86 -4.70
CA GLU A 20 8.47 -18.10 -4.23
C GLU A 20 8.42 -18.25 -2.70
N LYS A 21 9.39 -18.94 -2.09
CA LYS A 21 9.52 -18.98 -0.61
C LYS A 21 9.70 -17.59 0.00
N LEU A 22 10.52 -16.73 -0.61
CA LEU A 22 10.70 -15.35 -0.15
C LEU A 22 9.40 -14.54 -0.29
N ALA A 23 8.69 -14.71 -1.40
CA ALA A 23 7.39 -14.05 -1.62
C ALA A 23 6.34 -14.46 -0.57
N LEU A 24 6.42 -15.69 -0.07
CA LEU A 24 5.52 -16.20 0.97
C LEU A 24 6.01 -15.89 2.40
N TYR A 25 7.19 -15.31 2.57
CA TYR A 25 7.71 -14.94 3.88
C TYR A 25 6.75 -13.97 4.59
N THR A 26 6.45 -14.26 5.83
CA THR A 26 5.48 -13.49 6.64
C THR A 26 6.13 -12.79 7.85
N GLY A 27 7.45 -12.67 7.85
CA GLY A 27 8.17 -12.09 8.99
C GLY A 27 8.04 -12.93 10.25
N SER A 28 8.38 -12.33 11.38
CA SER A 28 8.13 -12.91 12.72
C SER A 28 6.65 -12.80 13.11
N GLY A 29 5.77 -12.43 12.16
CA GLY A 29 4.36 -12.12 12.38
C GLY A 29 4.19 -11.00 13.41
N GLY A 30 3.58 -9.90 13.08
CA GLY A 30 3.37 -8.64 13.83
C GLY A 30 3.27 -8.62 15.36
N ARG A 31 3.88 -9.60 16.02
CA ARG A 31 4.19 -9.61 17.45
C ARG A 31 5.58 -9.04 17.63
N ALA A 32 5.69 -7.74 17.58
CA ALA A 32 6.86 -7.17 18.16
C ALA A 32 6.97 -7.63 19.61
N ARG A 33 8.15 -8.00 19.97
CA ARG A 33 8.50 -8.35 21.32
C ARG A 33 7.95 -7.30 22.29
N GLU A 34 7.20 -7.73 23.28
CA GLU A 34 7.01 -7.00 24.52
C GLU A 34 8.40 -6.65 25.05
N GLY A 35 8.85 -5.47 24.75
CA GLY A 35 10.12 -4.95 25.21
C GLY A 35 10.06 -3.45 25.24
N ALA A 36 10.07 -2.90 26.44
CA ALA A 36 10.23 -1.50 26.79
C ALA A 36 9.24 -0.53 26.10
N GLU A 37 8.28 -0.06 26.86
CA GLU A 37 7.43 1.11 26.61
C GLU A 37 6.13 0.93 25.82
N GLY A 38 5.38 -0.18 25.91
CA GLY A 38 3.92 -0.17 25.66
C GLY A 38 3.45 0.45 24.34
N ARG A 39 4.31 0.52 23.32
CA ARG A 39 3.97 1.01 21.98
C ARG A 39 3.44 -0.16 21.19
N GLY A 40 2.15 -0.16 20.98
CA GLY A 40 1.48 -1.14 20.15
C GLY A 40 2.17 -1.22 18.79
N LEU A 41 2.50 -2.44 18.44
CA LEU A 41 3.10 -2.80 17.17
C LEU A 41 2.10 -2.67 16.07
N LEU A 42 2.60 -2.21 14.93
CA LEU A 42 1.91 -2.28 13.66
C LEU A 42 1.58 -3.74 13.38
N ASP A 43 0.31 -4.05 13.19
CA ASP A 43 -0.09 -5.36 12.70
C ASP A 43 0.26 -5.42 11.21
N GLU A 44 1.41 -6.03 10.92
CA GLU A 44 1.82 -6.30 9.53
C GLU A 44 1.06 -7.53 9.04
N TYR A 45 0.15 -7.30 8.11
CA TYR A 45 -0.61 -8.37 7.45
C TYR A 45 -0.10 -8.57 6.04
N TYR A 46 0.52 -9.72 5.80
CA TYR A 46 1.01 -10.08 4.47
C TYR A 46 -0.14 -10.55 3.58
N THR A 47 -0.40 -9.82 2.52
CA THR A 47 -1.51 -10.08 1.62
C THR A 47 -1.33 -11.38 0.86
N PRO A 48 -2.30 -12.31 0.88
CA PRO A 48 -2.24 -13.53 0.10
C PRO A 48 -2.13 -13.27 -1.41
N PRO A 49 -1.41 -14.10 -2.17
CA PRO A 49 -1.20 -13.91 -3.60
C PRO A 49 -2.48 -13.75 -4.41
N GLU A 50 -3.53 -14.50 -4.07
CA GLU A 50 -4.84 -14.44 -4.71
C GLU A 50 -5.52 -13.09 -4.53
N VAL A 51 -5.36 -12.46 -3.37
CA VAL A 51 -5.88 -11.11 -3.10
C VAL A 51 -5.10 -10.08 -3.90
N VAL A 52 -3.77 -10.18 -3.94
CA VAL A 52 -2.91 -9.30 -4.73
C VAL A 52 -3.31 -9.35 -6.21
N LYS A 53 -3.47 -10.57 -6.76
CA LYS A 53 -3.87 -10.76 -8.15
C LYS A 53 -5.26 -10.19 -8.43
N LEU A 54 -6.21 -10.35 -7.50
CA LEU A 54 -7.54 -9.75 -7.62
C LEU A 54 -7.47 -8.21 -7.66
N VAL A 55 -6.67 -7.59 -6.79
CA VAL A 55 -6.49 -6.13 -6.81
C VAL A 55 -5.94 -5.67 -8.16
N TRP A 56 -4.91 -6.34 -8.70
CA TRP A 56 -4.37 -6.02 -10.02
C TRP A 56 -5.37 -6.23 -11.15
N GLN A 57 -6.21 -7.25 -11.10
CA GLN A 57 -7.28 -7.47 -12.08
C GLN A 57 -8.30 -6.33 -12.09
N GLU A 58 -8.67 -5.79 -10.92
CA GLU A 58 -9.57 -4.65 -10.82
C GLU A 58 -8.90 -3.35 -11.29
N VAL A 59 -7.63 -3.12 -10.93
CA VAL A 59 -6.85 -1.97 -11.39
C VAL A 59 -6.72 -1.96 -12.92
N ALA A 60 -6.48 -3.13 -13.54
CA ALA A 60 -6.35 -3.27 -14.99
C ALA A 60 -7.62 -2.87 -15.78
N LYS A 61 -8.79 -2.85 -15.14
CA LYS A 61 -10.04 -2.38 -15.75
C LYS A 61 -10.14 -0.84 -15.77
N LEU A 62 -9.33 -0.16 -14.96
CA LEU A 62 -9.45 1.27 -14.67
C LEU A 62 -8.28 2.09 -15.23
N VAL A 63 -7.12 1.46 -15.42
CA VAL A 63 -5.87 2.10 -15.89
C VAL A 63 -5.28 1.25 -17.01
N ASP A 64 -4.77 1.90 -18.05
CA ASP A 64 -4.03 1.22 -19.12
C ASP A 64 -2.63 0.80 -18.60
N LEU A 65 -2.45 -0.49 -18.38
CA LEU A 65 -1.20 -1.06 -17.89
C LEU A 65 -0.11 -1.15 -18.97
N ASN A 66 -0.45 -0.93 -20.26
CA ASN A 66 0.53 -0.95 -21.38
C ASN A 66 1.18 0.42 -21.59
N LYS A 67 0.86 1.40 -20.77
CA LYS A 67 1.45 2.72 -20.84
C LYS A 67 2.96 2.66 -20.59
N SER A 68 3.79 3.14 -21.51
CA SER A 68 5.24 3.05 -21.47
C SER A 68 5.89 3.85 -20.33
N ASP A 69 5.18 4.83 -19.78
CA ASP A 69 5.61 5.67 -18.66
C ASP A 69 4.76 5.43 -17.41
N LEU A 70 4.19 4.24 -17.28
CA LEU A 70 3.38 3.85 -16.13
C LEU A 70 4.18 4.00 -14.84
N THR A 71 3.64 4.73 -13.87
CA THR A 71 4.24 4.91 -12.55
C THR A 71 3.39 4.27 -11.48
N VAL A 72 4.01 3.45 -10.64
CA VAL A 72 3.34 2.69 -9.58
C VAL A 72 4.04 2.90 -8.25
N LEU A 73 3.29 3.24 -7.22
CA LEU A 73 3.77 3.39 -5.85
C LEU A 73 3.16 2.33 -4.94
N GLU A 74 3.98 1.67 -4.14
CA GLU A 74 3.56 0.90 -2.98
C GLU A 74 4.12 1.54 -1.71
N PRO A 75 3.31 2.25 -0.91
CA PRO A 75 3.80 3.06 0.20
C PRO A 75 4.21 2.25 1.45
N ALA A 76 3.86 0.98 1.52
CA ALA A 76 4.27 0.04 2.57
C ALA A 76 4.47 -1.34 1.93
N VAL A 77 5.62 -1.49 1.29
CA VAL A 77 5.94 -2.61 0.40
C VAL A 77 5.96 -3.96 1.12
N GLY A 78 6.33 -4.00 2.40
CA GLY A 78 6.57 -5.27 3.09
C GLY A 78 7.62 -6.10 2.34
N THR A 79 7.27 -7.35 2.02
CA THR A 79 8.14 -8.23 1.23
C THR A 79 7.97 -8.08 -0.28
N GLY A 80 7.21 -7.09 -0.76
CA GLY A 80 7.10 -6.79 -2.19
C GLY A 80 6.06 -7.61 -2.95
N ARG A 81 5.06 -8.19 -2.28
CA ARG A 81 4.09 -9.08 -2.94
C ARG A 81 3.28 -8.39 -4.03
N PHE A 82 2.89 -7.13 -3.86
CA PHE A 82 2.14 -6.41 -4.89
C PHE A 82 2.95 -6.21 -6.16
N PHE A 83 4.26 -6.02 -6.07
CA PHE A 83 5.13 -5.96 -7.24
C PHE A 83 5.47 -7.35 -7.80
N TYR A 84 5.78 -8.31 -6.94
CA TYR A 84 6.13 -9.67 -7.38
C TYR A 84 5.00 -10.36 -8.16
N TYR A 85 3.75 -10.23 -7.69
CA TYR A 85 2.57 -10.79 -8.36
C TYR A 85 1.87 -9.79 -9.30
N ALA A 86 2.49 -8.66 -9.63
CA ALA A 86 1.99 -7.74 -10.65
C ALA A 86 1.95 -8.43 -12.03
N PRO A 87 1.08 -8.00 -12.94
CA PRO A 87 1.14 -8.41 -14.34
C PRO A 87 2.53 -8.19 -14.93
N ASP A 88 2.98 -9.11 -15.79
CA ASP A 88 4.34 -9.04 -16.36
C ASP A 88 4.59 -7.72 -17.07
N ILE A 89 3.61 -7.20 -17.80
CA ILE A 89 3.71 -5.90 -18.48
C ILE A 89 4.01 -4.74 -17.51
N VAL A 90 3.49 -4.80 -16.28
CA VAL A 90 3.79 -3.79 -15.25
C VAL A 90 5.22 -3.92 -14.75
N LYS A 91 5.74 -5.13 -14.61
CA LYS A 91 7.13 -5.39 -14.20
C LYS A 91 8.13 -5.00 -15.28
N GLU A 92 7.74 -5.10 -16.55
CA GLU A 92 8.56 -4.78 -17.72
C GLU A 92 8.57 -3.29 -18.06
N LEU A 93 7.41 -2.64 -18.06
CA LEU A 93 7.25 -1.26 -18.51
C LEU A 93 7.07 -0.26 -17.37
N GLY A 94 6.64 -0.73 -16.19
CA GLY A 94 6.32 0.13 -15.07
C GLY A 94 7.56 0.71 -14.38
N ASN A 95 7.47 1.96 -13.97
CA ASN A 95 8.37 2.55 -13.00
C ASN A 95 7.80 2.30 -11.60
N LEU A 96 8.36 1.32 -10.88
CA LEU A 96 7.87 0.84 -9.60
C LEU A 96 8.68 1.47 -8.46
N GLU A 97 8.00 2.14 -7.55
CA GLU A 97 8.61 2.72 -6.35
C GLU A 97 7.93 2.20 -5.09
N GLY A 98 8.71 1.88 -4.05
CA GLY A 98 8.18 1.35 -2.81
C GLY A 98 8.95 1.80 -1.58
N PHE A 99 8.24 1.94 -0.46
CA PHE A 99 8.79 2.32 0.84
C PHE A 99 8.58 1.20 1.85
N GLU A 100 9.63 0.87 2.60
CA GLU A 100 9.56 -0.15 3.65
C GLU A 100 10.51 0.19 4.79
N ILE A 101 9.98 0.28 6.01
CA ILE A 101 10.76 0.61 7.20
C ILE A 101 11.61 -0.56 7.69
N ASN A 102 11.11 -1.79 7.54
CA ASN A 102 11.81 -3.00 7.96
C ASN A 102 12.88 -3.37 6.92
N LYS A 103 14.14 -3.36 7.35
CA LYS A 103 15.29 -3.64 6.46
C LYS A 103 15.21 -5.02 5.82
N THR A 104 14.84 -6.06 6.58
CA THR A 104 14.74 -7.42 6.03
C THR A 104 13.65 -7.52 4.97
N SER A 105 12.48 -6.95 5.23
CA SER A 105 11.38 -6.90 4.27
C SER A 105 11.76 -6.11 3.01
N ALA A 106 12.40 -4.95 3.18
CA ALA A 106 12.88 -4.14 2.04
C ALA A 106 13.93 -4.90 1.20
N THR A 107 14.86 -5.63 1.83
CA THR A 107 15.82 -6.47 1.13
C THR A 107 15.12 -7.57 0.33
N ILE A 108 14.15 -8.26 0.93
CA ILE A 108 13.36 -9.30 0.24
C ILE A 108 12.61 -8.71 -0.95
N ALA A 109 11.97 -7.55 -0.77
CA ALA A 109 11.26 -6.87 -1.85
C ALA A 109 12.18 -6.52 -3.04
N GLY A 110 13.41 -6.06 -2.76
CA GLY A 110 14.42 -5.79 -3.79
C GLY A 110 14.90 -7.04 -4.52
N ILE A 111 15.04 -8.17 -3.81
CA ILE A 111 15.38 -9.48 -4.42
C ILE A 111 14.24 -9.95 -5.34
N LEU A 112 13.00 -9.83 -4.89
CA LEU A 112 11.82 -10.30 -5.63
C LEU A 112 11.48 -9.44 -6.85
N THR A 113 11.77 -8.15 -6.79
CA THR A 113 11.50 -7.20 -7.89
C THR A 113 12.69 -6.27 -8.10
N PRO A 114 13.76 -6.75 -8.74
CA PRO A 114 15.01 -5.98 -8.91
C PRO A 114 14.86 -4.70 -9.72
N SER A 115 13.80 -4.59 -10.53
CA SER A 115 13.48 -3.38 -11.31
C SER A 115 12.82 -2.29 -10.48
N ALA A 116 12.33 -2.60 -9.28
CA ALA A 116 11.66 -1.63 -8.43
C ALA A 116 12.65 -0.82 -7.60
N GLY A 117 12.41 0.48 -7.49
CA GLY A 117 13.11 1.37 -6.56
C GLY A 117 12.56 1.20 -5.14
N ILE A 118 13.13 0.28 -4.36
CA ILE A 118 12.71 0.06 -2.96
C ILE A 118 13.57 0.91 -2.03
N GLU A 119 12.93 1.83 -1.31
CA GLU A 119 13.59 2.65 -0.29
C GLU A 119 13.33 2.10 1.11
N ASN A 120 14.41 1.75 1.84
CA ASN A 120 14.32 1.34 3.24
C ASN A 120 14.21 2.57 4.14
N THR A 121 13.01 3.15 4.18
CA THR A 121 12.70 4.35 4.97
C THR A 121 11.20 4.46 5.27
N ASN A 122 10.84 5.38 6.13
CA ASN A 122 9.43 5.72 6.36
C ASN A 122 8.83 6.42 5.14
N PHE A 123 7.63 6.00 4.75
CA PHE A 123 6.87 6.64 3.68
C PHE A 123 6.65 8.15 3.90
N GLU A 124 6.50 8.59 5.16
CA GLU A 124 6.34 9.98 5.54
C GLU A 124 7.52 10.87 5.09
N ASN A 125 8.72 10.30 4.95
CA ASN A 125 9.88 11.04 4.48
C ASN A 125 9.75 11.51 3.02
N LEU A 126 8.83 10.93 2.25
CA LEU A 126 8.52 11.42 0.91
C LEU A 126 7.99 12.86 0.93
N PHE A 127 7.31 13.28 2.00
CA PHE A 127 6.59 14.54 2.09
C PHE A 127 7.40 15.69 2.67
N VAL A 128 8.56 15.42 3.21
CA VAL A 128 9.41 16.41 3.85
C VAL A 128 10.79 16.51 3.19
N ASP A 129 11.39 17.67 3.26
CA ASP A 129 12.77 17.89 2.86
C ASP A 129 13.76 17.45 3.97
N LYS A 130 15.06 17.53 3.69
CA LYS A 130 16.13 17.22 4.64
C LYS A 130 16.09 18.02 5.95
N ASN A 131 15.31 19.11 5.99
CA ASN A 131 15.13 19.97 7.16
C ASN A 131 13.79 19.70 7.87
N GLY A 132 13.04 18.68 7.45
CA GLY A 132 11.72 18.34 7.99
C GLY A 132 10.60 19.29 7.56
N LYS A 133 10.83 20.13 6.54
CA LYS A 133 9.80 21.02 6.00
C LYS A 133 9.03 20.32 4.89
N ALA A 134 7.72 20.56 4.81
CA ALA A 134 6.88 20.04 3.74
C ALA A 134 7.43 20.41 2.36
N LYS A 135 7.58 19.41 1.50
CA LYS A 135 7.96 19.62 0.10
C LYS A 135 6.85 20.33 -0.65
N ARG A 136 7.21 21.29 -1.49
CA ARG A 136 6.26 22.06 -2.32
C ARG A 136 5.75 21.26 -3.51
N LYS A 137 6.54 20.32 -4.02
CA LYS A 137 6.21 19.45 -5.16
C LYS A 137 6.42 18.01 -4.74
N LEU A 138 5.38 17.21 -4.88
CA LEU A 138 5.39 15.78 -4.65
C LEU A 138 5.39 15.04 -5.99
N PRO A 139 5.91 13.81 -6.05
CA PRO A 139 5.73 12.96 -7.21
C PRO A 139 4.25 12.58 -7.37
N GLU A 140 3.87 12.19 -8.57
CA GLU A 140 2.53 11.71 -8.87
C GLU A 140 2.60 10.37 -9.61
N TYR A 141 1.68 9.48 -9.29
CA TYR A 141 1.66 8.10 -9.78
C TYR A 141 0.34 7.79 -10.49
N ASP A 142 0.41 6.96 -11.53
CA ASP A 142 -0.78 6.44 -12.21
C ASP A 142 -1.53 5.46 -11.30
N ILE A 143 -0.78 4.69 -10.49
CA ILE A 143 -1.31 3.70 -9.56
C ILE A 143 -0.61 3.84 -8.20
N VAL A 144 -1.39 3.95 -7.14
CA VAL A 144 -0.92 3.72 -5.76
C VAL A 144 -1.62 2.45 -5.25
N ILE A 145 -0.84 1.45 -4.83
CA ILE A 145 -1.36 0.12 -4.51
C ILE A 145 -0.72 -0.42 -3.25
N GLY A 146 -1.43 -1.24 -2.48
CA GLY A 146 -0.81 -1.93 -1.35
C GLY A 146 -1.78 -2.30 -0.23
N ASN A 147 -1.18 -2.84 0.83
CA ASN A 147 -1.84 -3.15 2.09
C ASN A 147 -1.10 -2.38 3.21
N PRO A 148 -1.57 -1.17 3.57
CA PRO A 148 -0.91 -0.35 4.57
C PRO A 148 -1.01 -0.99 5.96
N PRO A 149 -0.17 -0.57 6.91
CA PRO A 149 -0.33 -0.95 8.31
C PRO A 149 -1.66 -0.45 8.86
N TYR A 150 -2.21 -1.17 9.85
CA TYR A 150 -3.49 -0.83 10.48
C TYR A 150 -3.29 -0.35 11.92
N GLY A 151 -4.27 0.37 12.43
CA GLY A 151 -4.35 0.74 13.82
C GLY A 151 -4.12 2.22 14.10
N GLU A 152 -4.15 2.56 15.39
CA GLU A 152 -4.01 3.95 15.80
C GLU A 152 -2.59 4.47 15.62
N HIS A 153 -2.49 5.60 14.97
CA HIS A 153 -1.26 6.30 14.76
C HIS A 153 -0.89 7.10 16.01
N ARG A 154 0.29 6.84 16.54
CA ARG A 154 0.83 7.52 17.73
C ARG A 154 2.00 8.46 17.43
N GLY A 155 2.36 8.58 16.17
CA GLY A 155 3.48 9.39 15.74
C GLY A 155 3.07 10.69 15.09
N MET A 156 4.06 11.43 14.62
CA MET A 156 3.84 12.63 13.82
C MET A 156 3.67 12.24 12.37
N TYR A 157 2.58 12.69 11.78
CA TYR A 157 2.41 12.68 10.34
C TYR A 157 3.21 13.85 9.76
N LEU A 158 4.26 13.55 9.05
CA LEU A 158 5.12 14.60 8.50
C LEU A 158 4.47 15.21 7.26
N GLY A 159 4.40 16.54 7.25
CA GLY A 159 4.04 17.33 6.08
C GLY A 159 2.55 17.42 5.70
N LEU A 160 1.63 17.08 6.60
CA LEU A 160 0.19 17.31 6.44
C LEU A 160 -0.30 18.44 7.34
N GLY A 161 -0.99 19.43 6.81
CA GLY A 161 -1.64 20.46 7.61
C GLY A 161 -2.85 19.99 8.39
N GLU A 162 -3.38 18.78 8.11
CA GLU A 162 -4.57 18.19 8.72
C GLU A 162 -4.30 16.94 9.57
N GLU A 163 -3.04 16.62 9.79
CA GLU A 163 -2.54 15.42 10.46
C GLU A 163 -3.19 15.12 11.81
N PRO A 164 -3.41 16.12 12.67
CA PRO A 164 -4.00 15.86 13.98
C PRO A 164 -5.42 15.24 13.91
N LYS A 165 -6.05 15.30 12.74
CA LYS A 165 -7.41 14.81 12.50
C LYS A 165 -7.48 13.39 11.96
N ILE A 166 -6.36 12.85 11.47
CA ILE A 166 -6.25 11.47 10.98
C ILE A 166 -5.59 10.64 12.07
N LYS A 167 -6.32 9.70 12.65
CA LYS A 167 -5.86 8.92 13.82
C LYS A 167 -5.35 7.54 13.48
N LYS A 168 -5.72 7.01 12.32
CA LYS A 168 -5.41 5.64 11.91
C LYS A 168 -4.42 5.60 10.77
N TYR A 169 -3.54 4.59 10.79
CA TYR A 169 -2.54 4.39 9.74
C TYR A 169 -3.18 4.17 8.37
N GLU A 170 -4.17 3.27 8.27
CA GLU A 170 -4.85 2.98 7.02
C GLU A 170 -5.50 4.23 6.40
N GLU A 171 -6.03 5.12 7.23
CA GLU A 171 -6.61 6.40 6.79
C GLU A 171 -5.51 7.36 6.29
N TYR A 172 -4.39 7.41 6.98
CA TYR A 172 -3.24 8.22 6.58
C TYR A 172 -2.66 7.76 5.23
N PHE A 173 -2.39 6.46 5.11
CA PHE A 173 -1.81 5.91 3.87
C PHE A 173 -2.75 6.07 2.69
N LEU A 174 -4.05 5.90 2.89
CA LEU A 174 -5.05 6.13 1.84
C LEU A 174 -5.10 7.60 1.42
N LYS A 175 -5.17 8.53 2.40
CA LYS A 175 -5.16 9.99 2.11
C LYS A 175 -3.92 10.38 1.32
N ARG A 176 -2.75 9.93 1.76
CA ARG A 176 -1.49 10.23 1.10
C ARG A 176 -1.37 9.56 -0.27
N GLY A 177 -1.85 8.33 -0.39
CA GLY A 177 -1.94 7.66 -1.67
C GLY A 177 -2.75 8.47 -2.68
N LEU A 178 -3.92 8.95 -2.27
CA LEU A 178 -4.78 9.81 -3.10
C LEU A 178 -4.13 11.15 -3.44
N ASP A 179 -3.41 11.77 -2.50
CA ASP A 179 -2.67 13.01 -2.76
C ASP A 179 -1.60 12.82 -3.86
N LEU A 180 -0.98 11.64 -3.90
CA LEU A 180 0.07 11.26 -4.86
C LEU A 180 -0.48 10.65 -6.16
N THR A 181 -1.77 10.43 -6.28
CA THR A 181 -2.38 9.86 -7.47
C THR A 181 -2.60 10.95 -8.53
N LYS A 182 -2.22 10.68 -9.78
CA LYS A 182 -2.51 11.55 -10.93
C LYS A 182 -4.03 11.64 -11.18
N GLU A 183 -4.47 12.70 -11.84
CA GLU A 183 -5.82 12.74 -12.40
C GLU A 183 -6.03 11.57 -13.37
N GLY A 184 -7.17 10.87 -13.23
CA GLY A 184 -7.48 9.64 -13.96
C GLY A 184 -6.80 8.38 -13.41
N GLY A 185 -5.85 8.53 -12.49
CA GLY A 185 -5.17 7.42 -11.81
C GLY A 185 -6.01 6.80 -10.69
N VAL A 186 -5.49 5.74 -10.08
CA VAL A 186 -6.18 4.99 -9.04
C VAL A 186 -5.33 4.79 -7.79
N THR A 187 -6.00 4.76 -6.64
CA THR A 187 -5.46 4.25 -5.38
C THR A 187 -6.23 3.00 -4.98
N ALA A 188 -5.54 1.86 -4.92
CA ALA A 188 -6.10 0.55 -4.61
C ALA A 188 -5.46 0.00 -3.33
N MET A 189 -6.24 -0.15 -2.27
CA MET A 189 -5.72 -0.59 -0.97
C MET A 189 -6.58 -1.66 -0.34
N VAL A 190 -5.93 -2.53 0.43
CA VAL A 190 -6.59 -3.43 1.37
C VAL A 190 -6.67 -2.71 2.71
N VAL A 191 -7.87 -2.60 3.26
CA VAL A 191 -8.13 -1.84 4.49
C VAL A 191 -9.00 -2.66 5.46
N PRO A 192 -8.96 -2.37 6.78
CA PRO A 192 -9.89 -2.99 7.71
C PRO A 192 -11.34 -2.67 7.34
N SER A 193 -12.24 -3.63 7.50
CA SER A 193 -13.67 -3.43 7.20
C SER A 193 -14.34 -2.34 8.04
N SER A 194 -13.74 -1.99 9.16
CA SER A 194 -14.16 -0.83 9.97
C SER A 194 -14.03 0.48 9.19
N PHE A 195 -13.11 0.56 8.20
CA PHE A 195 -12.95 1.76 7.38
C PHE A 195 -14.26 2.14 6.65
N LEU A 196 -14.93 1.18 6.02
CA LEU A 196 -16.19 1.46 5.31
C LEU A 196 -17.42 1.56 6.24
N ARG A 197 -17.37 0.98 7.45
CA ARG A 197 -18.52 0.92 8.38
C ARG A 197 -18.68 2.14 9.27
N SER A 198 -17.66 2.91 9.53
CA SER A 198 -17.77 4.08 10.43
C SER A 198 -18.62 5.17 9.78
N GLY A 199 -19.87 5.30 10.27
CA GLY A 199 -20.96 5.96 9.53
C GLY A 199 -21.11 7.48 9.67
N THR A 200 -20.43 8.14 10.61
CA THR A 200 -20.72 9.56 10.95
C THR A 200 -19.50 10.47 10.89
N ASP A 201 -18.35 9.94 10.48
CA ASP A 201 -17.12 10.70 10.52
C ASP A 201 -16.84 11.36 9.16
N ASN A 202 -16.73 12.68 9.16
CA ASN A 202 -16.28 13.48 8.00
C ASN A 202 -14.85 13.10 7.54
N THR A 203 -14.15 12.20 8.24
CA THR A 203 -12.81 11.74 7.89
C THR A 203 -12.79 11.11 6.50
N LYS A 204 -13.80 10.30 6.14
CA LYS A 204 -13.90 9.69 4.81
C LYS A 204 -14.00 10.71 3.69
N LEU A 205 -14.84 11.73 3.88
CA LEU A 205 -14.99 12.84 2.93
C LEU A 205 -13.69 13.65 2.77
N ARG A 206 -12.94 13.83 3.87
CA ARG A 206 -11.64 14.48 3.81
C ARG A 206 -10.58 13.63 3.12
N ILE A 207 -10.62 12.30 3.35
CA ILE A 207 -9.69 11.36 2.75
C ILE A 207 -9.94 11.28 1.25
N SER A 208 -11.18 11.09 0.83
CA SER A 208 -11.52 10.90 -0.59
C SER A 208 -11.30 12.15 -1.44
N GLY A 209 -11.52 13.35 -0.87
CA GLY A 209 -11.38 14.60 -1.61
C GLY A 209 -12.17 14.56 -2.92
N SER A 210 -11.47 14.71 -4.07
CA SER A 210 -12.04 14.61 -5.41
C SER A 210 -12.10 13.19 -5.97
N ALA A 211 -11.63 12.17 -5.24
CA ALA A 211 -11.61 10.80 -5.70
C ALA A 211 -12.95 10.09 -5.43
N LYS A 212 -13.38 9.27 -6.39
CA LYS A 212 -14.59 8.44 -6.29
C LYS A 212 -14.20 7.01 -5.89
N LEU A 213 -14.92 6.42 -4.93
CA LEU A 213 -14.83 4.99 -4.63
C LEU A 213 -15.50 4.22 -5.79
N ILE A 214 -14.71 3.45 -6.54
CA ILE A 214 -15.18 2.68 -7.70
C ILE A 214 -15.41 1.22 -7.34
N VAL A 215 -14.55 0.66 -6.47
CA VAL A 215 -14.60 -0.75 -6.08
C VAL A 215 -14.54 -0.86 -4.56
N ALA A 216 -15.41 -1.70 -4.01
CA ALA A 216 -15.37 -2.10 -2.61
C ALA A 216 -15.77 -3.57 -2.50
N TYR A 217 -14.81 -4.46 -2.21
CA TYR A 217 -15.03 -5.88 -2.02
C TYR A 217 -14.71 -6.29 -0.59
N ARG A 218 -15.64 -6.98 0.05
CA ARG A 218 -15.40 -7.67 1.31
C ARG A 218 -14.61 -8.93 1.05
N LEU A 219 -13.44 -9.05 1.68
CA LEU A 219 -12.66 -10.28 1.67
C LEU A 219 -13.24 -11.30 2.66
N PRO A 220 -13.10 -12.61 2.36
CA PRO A 220 -13.51 -13.66 3.29
C PRO A 220 -12.84 -13.50 4.65
N ASN A 221 -13.58 -13.84 5.72
CA ASN A 221 -13.01 -13.83 7.06
C ASN A 221 -11.81 -14.78 7.13
N LYS A 222 -10.79 -14.37 7.91
CA LYS A 222 -9.55 -15.16 8.12
C LYS A 222 -8.67 -15.34 6.88
N ILE A 223 -8.86 -14.56 5.81
CA ILE A 223 -8.01 -14.65 4.62
C ILE A 223 -6.54 -14.36 4.94
N PHE A 224 -6.27 -13.60 5.99
CA PHE A 224 -4.93 -13.33 6.52
C PHE A 224 -4.48 -14.34 7.60
N GLY A 225 -5.13 -15.50 7.69
CA GLY A 225 -4.77 -16.58 8.61
C GLY A 225 -5.30 -16.39 10.04
N ILE A 226 -4.49 -15.90 10.96
CA ILE A 226 -4.76 -15.96 12.41
C ILE A 226 -5.69 -14.82 12.89
N THR A 227 -5.95 -13.80 12.07
CA THR A 227 -6.69 -12.62 12.53
C THR A 227 -8.17 -12.71 12.17
N ASP A 228 -9.03 -12.32 13.10
CA ASP A 228 -10.47 -12.13 12.87
C ASP A 228 -10.81 -10.74 12.30
N ILE A 229 -9.81 -9.94 11.93
CA ILE A 229 -10.03 -8.63 11.35
C ILE A 229 -10.58 -8.82 9.93
N GLY A 230 -11.84 -8.43 9.75
CA GLY A 230 -12.43 -8.34 8.42
C GLY A 230 -11.71 -7.26 7.62
N THR A 231 -11.44 -7.53 6.36
CA THR A 231 -10.76 -6.60 5.45
C THR A 231 -11.56 -6.42 4.17
N ASP A 232 -11.38 -5.26 3.56
CA ASP A 232 -12.01 -4.89 2.30
C ASP A 232 -10.94 -4.42 1.31
N ILE A 233 -11.11 -4.73 0.04
CA ILE A 233 -10.40 -4.06 -1.04
C ILE A 233 -11.19 -2.79 -1.36
N VAL A 234 -10.52 -1.64 -1.40
CA VAL A 234 -11.09 -0.38 -1.84
C VAL A 234 -10.26 0.21 -2.98
N ILE A 235 -10.92 0.64 -4.05
CA ILE A 235 -10.26 1.31 -5.17
C ILE A 235 -10.95 2.63 -5.41
N PHE A 236 -10.18 3.69 -5.27
CA PHE A 236 -10.58 5.05 -5.59
C PHE A 236 -9.96 5.48 -6.91
N LYS A 237 -10.74 6.13 -7.77
CA LYS A 237 -10.25 6.80 -8.97
C LYS A 237 -10.26 8.31 -8.74
N LYS A 238 -9.12 8.96 -8.97
CA LYS A 238 -9.04 10.41 -8.91
C LYS A 238 -9.73 10.99 -10.13
N GLY A 239 -10.61 11.97 -9.92
CA GLY A 239 -11.53 12.44 -10.94
C GLY A 239 -10.85 13.04 -12.16
N ASP A 240 -11.59 13.04 -13.26
CA ASP A 240 -11.30 13.74 -14.51
C ASP A 240 -12.04 15.09 -14.62
N GLY A 241 -12.45 15.66 -13.49
CA GLY A 241 -13.19 16.93 -13.45
C GLY A 241 -14.68 16.86 -13.86
N SER A 242 -15.21 15.69 -14.21
CA SER A 242 -16.63 15.53 -14.46
C SER A 242 -17.42 15.41 -13.16
N SER A 243 -18.48 16.21 -13.02
CA SER A 243 -19.36 16.30 -11.86
C SER A 243 -19.88 14.92 -11.40
N ALA A 244 -19.93 14.75 -10.07
CA ALA A 244 -20.51 13.58 -9.45
C ALA A 244 -21.95 13.35 -9.94
N GLU A 245 -22.19 12.26 -10.67
CA GLU A 245 -23.53 11.69 -10.75
C GLU A 245 -23.85 11.07 -9.40
N GLU A 246 -24.95 11.52 -8.81
CA GLU A 246 -25.50 10.97 -7.58
C GLU A 246 -25.74 9.48 -7.74
N ILE A 247 -25.16 8.68 -6.86
CA ILE A 247 -25.56 7.28 -6.70
C ILE A 247 -26.97 7.33 -6.13
N SER A 248 -27.96 7.11 -6.96
CA SER A 248 -29.34 6.91 -6.51
C SER A 248 -29.38 5.62 -5.66
N ASN A 249 -29.81 5.77 -4.42
CA ASN A 249 -30.25 4.67 -3.59
C ASN A 249 -31.51 4.06 -4.23
N ASP A 250 -31.35 3.02 -4.98
CA ASP A 250 -32.45 2.12 -5.29
C ASP A 250 -32.27 0.81 -4.54
N SER A 251 -33.20 0.64 -3.63
CA SER A 251 -33.64 -0.41 -2.72
C SER A 251 -33.16 -1.85 -3.00
#